data_98c6b4050664801cea771152ffdf6139
#
_entry.id   98c6b4050664801cea771152ffdf6139
#
_cell.length_a   1.000
_cell.length_b   1.000
_cell.length_c   1.000
_cell.angle_alpha   90.00
_cell.angle_beta   90.00
_cell.angle_gamma   90.00
#
_symmetry.space_group_name_H-M   'P 1'
#
loop_
_entity.id
_entity.type
_entity.pdbx_description
1 polymer ?
#
loop_
_entity_poly.entity_id
_entity_poly.type
_entity_poly.pdbx_seq_one_letter_code
_entity_poly.pdbx_strand_id
1 'polypeptide(L)'
;MKNLLALFILLSSFQFNAQEKIYFTEDFKELPTIDGATYYSTYENSKEGTLRKTYYLDGIIRNSHQFSNYRKRILNGTSSNWDKNGNKESILLYVKGKQEGIQTLYYENGQVKRTENFHNDEFIDGSCFDENGTEIAFFPYYVKPEFPGGINEFYKYVAKNFKSPNSAKGKINIAFVVETDGSLKDFKITEGINYDMNVEALRVLFNSPRWIPGKVDGKEARVKYSIPITIR
;
A
#
# COMPACT_ATOMS: atom_id res chain seq x y z
N MET A 1 38.74 68.64 7.42
CA MET A 1 37.50 68.01 6.87
C MET A 1 37.70 66.57 6.93
N LYS A 2 37.06 65.87 7.89
CA LYS A 2 37.14 64.42 8.07
C LYS A 2 35.86 63.81 7.52
N ASN A 3 35.96 63.06 6.43
CA ASN A 3 34.82 62.28 5.84
C ASN A 3 34.61 61.03 6.67
N LEU A 4 33.48 60.99 7.35
CA LEU A 4 32.98 59.79 8.06
C LEU A 4 32.20 58.95 7.05
N LEU A 5 32.76 57.81 6.62
CA LEU A 5 32.09 56.86 5.77
C LEU A 5 31.22 55.94 6.66
N ALA A 6 29.90 56.15 6.66
CA ALA A 6 28.97 55.31 7.38
C ALA A 6 28.73 54.01 6.57
N LEU A 7 29.26 52.90 7.07
CA LEU A 7 29.03 51.55 6.52
C LEU A 7 27.66 51.03 6.97
N PHE A 8 26.65 51.10 6.09
CA PHE A 8 25.34 50.47 6.33
C PHE A 8 25.48 48.96 6.12
N ILE A 9 25.59 48.21 7.22
CA ILE A 9 25.47 46.76 7.18
C ILE A 9 23.99 46.42 7.09
N LEU A 10 23.52 46.04 5.89
CA LEU A 10 22.20 45.42 5.68
C LEU A 10 22.22 44.04 6.30
N LEU A 11 21.75 43.92 7.54
CA LEU A 11 21.39 42.65 8.15
C LEU A 11 20.10 42.12 7.45
N SER A 12 20.25 41.35 6.39
CA SER A 12 19.15 40.57 5.88
C SER A 12 18.84 39.48 6.92
N SER A 13 17.80 39.71 7.71
CA SER A 13 17.24 38.70 8.60
C SER A 13 16.64 37.58 7.72
N PHE A 14 17.41 36.51 7.49
CA PHE A 14 16.84 35.25 7.03
C PHE A 14 15.92 34.75 8.15
N GLN A 15 14.62 34.96 8.01
CA GLN A 15 13.63 34.28 8.82
C GLN A 15 13.63 32.81 8.34
N PHE A 16 14.36 31.95 9.04
CA PHE A 16 14.16 30.53 8.97
C PHE A 16 12.78 30.23 9.58
N ASN A 17 11.73 30.19 8.75
CA ASN A 17 10.48 29.57 9.16
C ASN A 17 10.77 28.07 9.34
N ALA A 18 10.99 27.65 10.57
CA ALA A 18 11.04 26.24 10.91
C ALA A 18 9.72 25.61 10.47
N GLN A 19 9.77 24.71 9.50
CA GLN A 19 8.58 24.04 8.99
C GLN A 19 7.97 23.22 10.14
N GLU A 20 6.69 23.43 10.42
CA GLU A 20 5.96 22.74 11.48
C GLU A 20 6.03 21.22 11.27
N LYS A 21 6.41 20.50 12.32
CA LYS A 21 6.49 19.04 12.33
C LYS A 21 5.26 18.48 13.03
N ILE A 22 4.54 17.56 12.37
CA ILE A 22 3.46 16.80 12.98
C ILE A 22 3.97 15.37 13.18
N TYR A 23 3.84 14.85 14.41
CA TYR A 23 4.42 13.57 14.83
C TYR A 23 3.40 12.43 14.74
N PHE A 24 3.85 11.21 14.47
CA PHE A 24 3.01 10.03 14.28
C PHE A 24 3.61 8.78 14.90
N THR A 25 2.75 7.91 15.43
CA THR A 25 3.10 6.53 15.81
C THR A 25 3.44 5.69 14.58
N GLU A 26 3.87 4.44 14.79
CA GLU A 26 4.09 3.45 13.73
C GLU A 26 2.81 3.19 12.90
N ASP A 27 1.63 3.19 13.53
CA ASP A 27 0.33 3.03 12.86
C ASP A 27 -0.24 4.34 12.29
N PHE A 28 0.60 5.40 12.15
CA PHE A 28 0.19 6.71 11.64
C PHE A 28 -0.92 7.42 12.44
N LYS A 29 -1.00 7.17 13.73
CA LYS A 29 -1.82 7.96 14.65
C LYS A 29 -1.06 9.22 15.04
N GLU A 30 -1.69 10.39 14.87
CA GLU A 30 -1.10 11.69 15.21
C GLU A 30 -0.85 11.83 16.72
N LEU A 31 0.28 12.43 17.06
CA LEU A 31 0.73 12.69 18.42
C LEU A 31 0.95 14.20 18.62
N PRO A 32 0.66 14.71 19.85
CA PRO A 32 0.87 16.13 20.15
C PRO A 32 2.34 16.51 20.30
N THR A 33 3.22 15.55 20.58
CA THR A 33 4.66 15.74 20.79
C THR A 33 5.47 14.62 20.14
N ILE A 34 6.80 14.73 20.20
CA ILE A 34 7.71 13.68 19.71
C ILE A 34 7.65 12.38 20.54
N ASP A 35 7.11 12.44 21.77
CA ASP A 35 7.11 11.28 22.67
C ASP A 35 6.28 10.15 22.11
N GLY A 36 6.91 8.97 21.93
CA GLY A 36 6.29 7.80 21.32
C GLY A 36 6.13 7.86 19.79
N ALA A 37 6.68 8.88 19.15
CA ALA A 37 6.64 8.99 17.69
C ALA A 37 7.60 8.01 17.03
N THR A 38 7.21 7.55 15.84
CA THR A 38 8.06 6.80 14.89
C THR A 38 8.41 7.66 13.70
N TYR A 39 7.50 8.56 13.32
CA TYR A 39 7.63 9.43 12.15
C TYR A 39 7.28 10.88 12.47
N TYR A 40 7.75 11.80 11.65
CA TYR A 40 7.17 13.14 11.56
C TYR A 40 6.90 13.51 10.10
N SER A 41 5.92 14.37 9.88
CA SER A 41 5.63 14.94 8.56
C SER A 41 5.74 16.44 8.56
N THR A 42 6.13 16.98 7.41
CA THR A 42 6.10 18.41 7.08
C THR A 42 5.14 18.63 5.91
N TYR A 43 4.59 19.84 5.84
CA TYR A 43 3.57 20.20 4.84
C TYR A 43 3.93 21.51 4.17
N GLU A 44 3.94 21.50 2.84
CA GLU A 44 4.12 22.69 2.00
C GLU A 44 2.84 22.93 1.22
N ASN A 45 2.14 24.03 1.52
CA ASN A 45 0.89 24.38 0.83
C ASN A 45 1.19 25.36 -0.32
N SER A 46 0.57 25.11 -1.47
CA SER A 46 0.64 25.97 -2.66
C SER A 46 -0.75 26.10 -3.31
N LYS A 47 -0.83 26.86 -4.40
CA LYS A 47 -2.05 26.94 -5.23
C LYS A 47 -2.40 25.59 -5.90
N GLU A 48 -1.41 24.73 -6.10
CA GLU A 48 -1.55 23.41 -6.73
C GLU A 48 -1.95 22.31 -5.73
N GLY A 49 -1.92 22.63 -4.43
CA GLY A 49 -2.29 21.72 -3.37
C GLY A 49 -1.26 21.62 -2.24
N THR A 50 -1.15 20.45 -1.63
CA THR A 50 -0.29 20.20 -0.47
C THR A 50 0.74 19.13 -0.79
N LEU A 51 2.02 19.44 -0.64
CA LEU A 51 3.11 18.47 -0.61
C LEU A 51 3.35 18.04 0.84
N ARG A 52 3.14 16.76 1.15
CA ARG A 52 3.51 16.15 2.42
C ARG A 52 4.81 15.35 2.25
N LYS A 53 5.78 15.61 3.09
CA LYS A 53 6.98 14.78 3.24
C LYS A 53 6.96 14.13 4.63
N THR A 54 7.16 12.84 4.70
CA THR A 54 7.22 12.07 5.95
C THR A 54 8.64 11.55 6.13
N TYR A 55 9.14 11.64 7.36
CA TYR A 55 10.51 11.28 7.72
C TYR A 55 10.51 10.33 8.90
N TYR A 56 11.52 9.48 8.98
CA TYR A 56 11.91 8.84 10.23
C TYR A 56 12.44 9.90 11.21
N LEU A 57 12.51 9.58 12.52
CA LEU A 57 12.96 10.57 13.53
C LEU A 57 14.42 11.01 13.35
N ASP A 58 15.26 10.20 12.72
CA ASP A 58 16.65 10.51 12.35
C ASP A 58 16.77 11.49 11.17
N GLY A 59 15.64 11.83 10.53
CA GLY A 59 15.59 12.77 9.41
C GLY A 59 15.66 12.12 8.03
N ILE A 60 15.80 10.80 7.94
CA ILE A 60 15.73 10.09 6.66
C ILE A 60 14.30 10.18 6.12
N ILE A 61 14.16 10.60 4.87
CA ILE A 61 12.85 10.69 4.22
C ILE A 61 12.29 9.28 4.00
N ARG A 62 11.00 9.10 4.34
CA ARG A 62 10.26 7.86 4.10
C ARG A 62 9.37 7.96 2.87
N ASN A 63 8.64 9.06 2.73
CA ASN A 63 7.81 9.28 1.54
C ASN A 63 7.55 10.78 1.30
N SER A 64 7.19 11.06 0.04
CA SER A 64 6.76 12.39 -0.41
C SER A 64 5.52 12.21 -1.29
N HIS A 65 4.42 12.89 -0.95
CA HIS A 65 3.15 12.77 -1.65
C HIS A 65 2.57 14.15 -1.96
N GLN A 66 2.22 14.37 -3.21
CA GLN A 66 1.53 15.58 -3.67
C GLN A 66 0.01 15.34 -3.67
N PHE A 67 -0.76 16.25 -3.05
CA PHE A 67 -2.22 16.18 -2.98
C PHE A 67 -2.83 17.42 -3.62
N SER A 68 -3.84 17.26 -4.46
CA SER A 68 -4.72 18.37 -4.87
C SER A 68 -5.71 18.72 -3.73
N ASN A 69 -6.07 17.74 -2.90
CA ASN A 69 -6.89 17.95 -1.70
C ASN A 69 -6.40 17.02 -0.58
N TYR A 70 -5.63 17.58 0.36
CA TYR A 70 -5.07 16.80 1.45
C TYR A 70 -6.14 16.25 2.42
N ARG A 71 -7.19 17.02 2.72
CA ARG A 71 -8.28 16.57 3.62
C ARG A 71 -9.03 15.35 3.08
N LYS A 72 -9.24 15.30 1.76
CA LYS A 72 -9.86 14.16 1.07
C LYS A 72 -8.84 13.11 0.63
N ARG A 73 -7.54 13.34 0.89
CA ARG A 73 -6.41 12.48 0.48
C ARG A 73 -6.37 12.20 -1.03
N ILE A 74 -6.74 13.18 -1.85
CA ILE A 74 -6.70 13.05 -3.31
C ILE A 74 -5.29 13.36 -3.79
N LEU A 75 -4.54 12.32 -4.15
CA LEU A 75 -3.20 12.43 -4.74
C LEU A 75 -3.28 13.09 -6.12
N ASN A 76 -2.35 13.98 -6.41
CA ASN A 76 -2.22 14.62 -7.73
C ASN A 76 -0.80 15.14 -7.91
N GLY A 77 -0.03 14.48 -8.76
CA GLY A 77 1.40 14.70 -8.92
C GLY A 77 2.22 13.49 -8.48
N THR A 78 3.51 13.69 -8.27
CA THR A 78 4.45 12.61 -7.96
C THR A 78 4.33 12.14 -6.51
N SER A 79 4.34 10.83 -6.33
CA SER A 79 4.48 10.10 -5.07
C SER A 79 5.79 9.33 -5.09
N SER A 80 6.64 9.51 -4.08
CA SER A 80 7.92 8.79 -3.98
C SER A 80 8.06 8.15 -2.61
N ASN A 81 8.69 6.96 -2.55
CA ASN A 81 8.98 6.24 -1.32
C ASN A 81 10.47 5.92 -1.24
N TRP A 82 10.97 5.85 -0.01
CA TRP A 82 12.35 5.51 0.32
C TRP A 82 12.37 4.52 1.50
N ASP A 83 13.36 3.65 1.51
CA ASP A 83 13.63 2.73 2.62
C ASP A 83 14.26 3.44 3.84
N LYS A 84 14.52 2.69 4.90
CA LYS A 84 15.16 3.20 6.12
C LYS A 84 16.62 3.63 5.93
N ASN A 85 17.27 3.21 4.85
CA ASN A 85 18.64 3.59 4.51
C ASN A 85 18.69 4.83 3.61
N GLY A 86 17.51 5.33 3.17
CA GLY A 86 17.38 6.47 2.27
C GLY A 86 17.47 6.08 0.78
N ASN A 87 17.49 4.79 0.44
CA ASN A 87 17.44 4.35 -0.95
C ASN A 87 16.02 4.52 -1.48
N LYS A 88 15.92 4.99 -2.71
CA LYS A 88 14.62 5.19 -3.35
C LYS A 88 14.00 3.83 -3.71
N GLU A 89 12.79 3.57 -3.24
CA GLU A 89 12.04 2.34 -3.52
C GLU A 89 11.11 2.49 -4.72
N SER A 90 10.45 3.66 -4.85
CA SER A 90 9.48 3.86 -5.94
C SER A 90 9.20 5.32 -6.26
N ILE A 91 8.77 5.53 -7.51
CA ILE A 91 8.17 6.77 -8.01
C ILE A 91 6.87 6.40 -8.73
N LEU A 92 5.78 7.10 -8.39
CA LEU A 92 4.46 6.94 -8.97
C LEU A 92 3.92 8.31 -9.33
N LEU A 93 3.15 8.38 -10.41
CA LEU A 93 2.41 9.59 -10.79
C LEU A 93 0.92 9.38 -10.55
N TYR A 94 0.25 10.39 -10.01
CA TYR A 94 -1.19 10.40 -9.79
C TYR A 94 -1.83 11.61 -10.45
N VAL A 95 -2.99 11.40 -11.07
CA VAL A 95 -3.86 12.45 -11.58
C VAL A 95 -5.26 12.26 -10.99
N LYS A 96 -5.74 13.24 -10.22
CA LYS A 96 -7.07 13.21 -9.55
C LYS A 96 -7.30 11.95 -8.70
N GLY A 97 -6.25 11.45 -8.04
CA GLY A 97 -6.30 10.29 -7.15
C GLY A 97 -6.09 8.94 -7.84
N LYS A 98 -5.91 8.90 -9.16
CA LYS A 98 -5.68 7.70 -9.94
C LYS A 98 -4.25 7.62 -10.44
N GLN A 99 -3.69 6.42 -10.51
CA GLN A 99 -2.37 6.19 -11.11
C GLN A 99 -2.41 6.51 -12.60
N GLU A 100 -1.39 7.23 -13.05
CA GLU A 100 -1.27 7.71 -14.43
C GLU A 100 0.19 7.70 -14.87
N GLY A 101 0.47 7.22 -16.09
CA GLY A 101 1.81 7.14 -16.64
C GLY A 101 2.70 6.08 -15.99
N ILE A 102 4.00 6.28 -16.06
CA ILE A 102 4.99 5.27 -15.66
C ILE A 102 5.24 5.30 -14.15
N GLN A 103 4.98 4.19 -13.49
CA GLN A 103 5.50 3.86 -12.17
C GLN A 103 6.87 3.19 -12.32
N THR A 104 7.81 3.55 -11.45
CA THR A 104 9.14 2.91 -11.41
C THR A 104 9.42 2.42 -9.99
N LEU A 105 9.84 1.15 -9.87
CA LEU A 105 10.36 0.56 -8.65
C LEU A 105 11.85 0.30 -8.80
N TYR A 106 12.58 0.42 -7.69
CA TYR A 106 14.03 0.30 -7.67
C TYR A 106 14.49 -0.84 -6.76
N TYR A 107 15.66 -1.39 -7.05
CA TYR A 107 16.45 -2.20 -6.13
C TYR A 107 17.18 -1.32 -5.10
N GLU A 108 17.66 -1.90 -4.02
CA GLU A 108 18.47 -1.19 -3.00
C GLU A 108 19.75 -0.57 -3.58
N ASN A 109 20.30 -1.15 -4.64
CA ASN A 109 21.47 -0.61 -5.35
C ASN A 109 21.14 0.58 -6.28
N GLY A 110 19.86 1.01 -6.33
CA GLY A 110 19.38 2.11 -7.15
C GLY A 110 19.06 1.76 -8.61
N GLN A 111 19.31 0.54 -9.04
CA GLN A 111 18.92 0.07 -10.38
C GLN A 111 17.41 -0.04 -10.49
N VAL A 112 16.85 0.22 -11.68
CA VAL A 112 15.43 0.03 -11.95
C VAL A 112 15.13 -1.46 -11.86
N LYS A 113 14.14 -1.81 -11.04
CA LYS A 113 13.64 -3.17 -10.85
C LYS A 113 12.50 -3.48 -11.80
N ARG A 114 11.60 -2.50 -11.97
CA ARG A 114 10.48 -2.60 -12.89
C ARG A 114 9.94 -1.25 -13.26
N THR A 115 9.35 -1.18 -14.42
CA THR A 115 8.48 -0.08 -14.85
C THR A 115 7.10 -0.64 -15.15
N GLU A 116 6.05 0.09 -14.80
CA GLU A 116 4.67 -0.25 -15.12
C GLU A 116 3.96 1.02 -15.58
N ASN A 117 3.24 0.93 -16.69
CA ASN A 117 2.50 2.04 -17.27
C ASN A 117 1.02 1.90 -16.94
N PHE A 118 0.42 2.97 -16.43
CA PHE A 118 -0.97 3.01 -15.99
C PHE A 118 -1.73 4.13 -16.70
N HIS A 119 -2.99 3.89 -16.95
CA HIS A 119 -3.96 4.91 -17.33
C HIS A 119 -5.23 4.77 -16.50
N ASN A 120 -5.57 5.79 -15.68
CA ASN A 120 -6.73 5.78 -14.78
C ASN A 120 -6.79 4.56 -13.82
N ASP A 121 -5.66 4.15 -13.22
CA ASP A 121 -5.45 2.93 -12.40
C ASP A 121 -5.40 1.61 -13.19
N GLU A 122 -5.65 1.62 -14.50
CA GLU A 122 -5.57 0.42 -15.33
C GLU A 122 -4.14 0.20 -15.82
N PHE A 123 -3.60 -1.00 -15.56
CA PHE A 123 -2.30 -1.42 -16.07
C PHE A 123 -2.36 -1.59 -17.59
N ILE A 124 -1.40 -1.00 -18.30
CA ILE A 124 -1.27 -1.08 -19.76
C ILE A 124 -0.17 -2.05 -20.15
N ASP A 125 1.06 -1.78 -19.72
CA ASP A 125 2.25 -2.55 -20.01
C ASP A 125 3.33 -2.33 -18.95
N GLY A 126 4.44 -3.06 -19.05
CA GLY A 126 5.58 -2.89 -18.16
C GLY A 126 6.75 -3.79 -18.51
N SER A 127 7.90 -3.48 -17.92
CA SER A 127 9.13 -4.28 -18.00
C SER A 127 9.66 -4.58 -16.61
N CYS A 128 10.35 -5.72 -16.48
CA CYS A 128 11.07 -6.12 -15.28
C CYS A 128 12.55 -6.27 -15.61
N PHE A 129 13.41 -5.95 -14.64
CA PHE A 129 14.86 -6.01 -14.77
C PHE A 129 15.48 -6.76 -13.59
N ASP A 130 16.61 -7.39 -13.79
CA ASP A 130 17.43 -7.94 -12.71
C ASP A 130 18.28 -6.84 -12.02
N GLU A 131 19.02 -7.19 -10.97
CA GLU A 131 19.88 -6.24 -10.22
C GLU A 131 21.05 -5.67 -11.03
N ASN A 132 21.35 -6.23 -12.20
CA ASN A 132 22.36 -5.73 -13.14
C ASN A 132 21.73 -4.82 -14.21
N GLY A 133 20.41 -4.63 -14.21
CA GLY A 133 19.68 -3.84 -15.20
C GLY A 133 19.36 -4.60 -16.49
N THR A 134 19.53 -5.93 -16.52
CA THR A 134 19.15 -6.76 -17.67
C THR A 134 17.66 -6.99 -17.65
N GLU A 135 16.98 -6.77 -18.78
CA GLU A 135 15.54 -7.03 -18.89
C GLU A 135 15.25 -8.52 -18.78
N ILE A 136 14.24 -8.86 -17.95
CA ILE A 136 13.76 -10.22 -17.71
C ILE A 136 12.28 -10.33 -18.09
N ALA A 137 11.76 -11.55 -18.16
CA ALA A 137 10.34 -11.75 -18.45
C ALA A 137 9.46 -10.99 -17.45
N PHE A 138 8.48 -10.24 -17.98
CA PHE A 138 7.54 -9.49 -17.15
C PHE A 138 6.70 -10.45 -16.29
N PHE A 139 6.49 -10.07 -15.03
CA PHE A 139 5.54 -10.70 -14.13
C PHE A 139 4.78 -9.62 -13.35
N PRO A 140 3.47 -9.83 -13.03
CA PRO A 140 2.69 -8.88 -12.23
C PRO A 140 3.31 -8.67 -10.85
N TYR A 141 3.31 -7.42 -10.36
CA TYR A 141 3.79 -7.13 -8.99
C TYR A 141 2.98 -7.88 -7.93
N TYR A 142 1.68 -7.98 -8.13
CA TYR A 142 0.77 -8.67 -7.22
C TYR A 142 -0.03 -9.73 -7.97
N VAL A 143 0.01 -10.95 -7.47
CA VAL A 143 -0.85 -12.06 -7.90
C VAL A 143 -1.68 -12.51 -6.71
N LYS A 144 -3.00 -12.44 -6.84
CA LYS A 144 -3.91 -12.90 -5.77
C LYS A 144 -3.80 -14.42 -5.59
N PRO A 145 -4.03 -14.93 -4.36
CA PRO A 145 -4.15 -16.35 -4.14
C PRO A 145 -5.34 -16.93 -4.90
N GLU A 146 -5.26 -18.21 -5.23
CA GLU A 146 -6.30 -18.89 -5.97
C GLU A 146 -6.60 -20.28 -5.42
N PHE A 147 -7.89 -20.68 -5.39
CA PHE A 147 -8.26 -22.07 -5.13
C PHE A 147 -7.79 -22.96 -6.29
N PRO A 148 -7.33 -24.21 -6.06
CA PRO A 148 -6.96 -25.13 -7.13
C PRO A 148 -8.06 -25.28 -8.17
N GLY A 149 -7.77 -24.93 -9.42
CA GLY A 149 -8.74 -24.90 -10.51
C GLY A 149 -9.63 -23.67 -10.59
N GLY A 150 -9.36 -22.64 -9.75
CA GLY A 150 -10.00 -21.34 -9.83
C GLY A 150 -11.29 -21.20 -9.04
N ILE A 151 -11.91 -20.02 -9.17
CA ILE A 151 -13.07 -19.64 -8.37
C ILE A 151 -14.30 -20.54 -8.61
N ASN A 152 -14.47 -21.06 -9.81
CA ASN A 152 -15.60 -21.95 -10.12
C ASN A 152 -15.46 -23.31 -9.40
N GLU A 153 -14.24 -23.84 -9.31
CA GLU A 153 -13.98 -25.08 -8.57
C GLU A 153 -14.12 -24.86 -7.06
N PHE A 154 -13.76 -23.68 -6.55
CA PHE A 154 -14.06 -23.30 -5.17
C PHE A 154 -15.56 -23.38 -4.88
N TYR A 155 -16.41 -22.80 -5.70
CA TYR A 155 -17.86 -22.83 -5.46
C TYR A 155 -18.44 -24.24 -5.60
N LYS A 156 -17.93 -25.10 -6.48
CA LYS A 156 -18.28 -26.51 -6.54
C LYS A 156 -17.87 -27.25 -5.27
N TYR A 157 -16.65 -26.97 -4.78
CA TYR A 157 -16.17 -27.53 -3.52
C TYR A 157 -17.07 -27.13 -2.35
N VAL A 158 -17.43 -25.85 -2.24
CA VAL A 158 -18.36 -25.36 -1.21
C VAL A 158 -19.71 -26.07 -1.34
N ALA A 159 -20.30 -26.09 -2.52
CA ALA A 159 -21.62 -26.72 -2.73
C ALA A 159 -21.63 -28.22 -2.34
N LYS A 160 -20.54 -28.93 -2.57
CA LYS A 160 -20.37 -30.33 -2.19
C LYS A 160 -20.20 -30.56 -0.69
N ASN A 161 -19.49 -29.63 0.00
CA ASN A 161 -19.02 -29.86 1.37
C ASN A 161 -19.81 -29.07 2.43
N PHE A 162 -20.55 -28.04 2.02
CA PHE A 162 -21.36 -27.23 2.91
C PHE A 162 -22.65 -27.97 3.28
N LYS A 163 -22.81 -28.27 4.55
CA LYS A 163 -24.02 -28.92 5.09
C LYS A 163 -24.83 -27.84 5.80
N SER A 164 -25.90 -27.35 5.16
CA SER A 164 -26.73 -26.31 5.75
C SER A 164 -27.32 -26.75 7.09
N PRO A 165 -26.95 -26.15 8.23
CA PRO A 165 -27.47 -26.55 9.54
C PRO A 165 -28.95 -26.19 9.72
N ASN A 166 -29.45 -25.24 8.96
CA ASN A 166 -30.83 -24.76 9.00
C ASN A 166 -31.21 -24.18 7.62
N SER A 167 -32.44 -23.70 7.47
CA SER A 167 -32.98 -23.13 6.21
C SER A 167 -32.63 -21.66 5.98
N ALA A 168 -31.72 -21.06 6.78
CA ALA A 168 -31.33 -19.67 6.62
C ALA A 168 -30.58 -19.46 5.31
N LYS A 169 -30.88 -18.37 4.63
CA LYS A 169 -30.31 -17.98 3.35
C LYS A 169 -29.59 -16.64 3.51
N GLY A 170 -28.65 -16.37 2.64
CA GLY A 170 -27.92 -15.10 2.69
C GLY A 170 -26.49 -15.23 2.18
N LYS A 171 -25.65 -14.30 2.59
CA LYS A 171 -24.25 -14.20 2.20
C LYS A 171 -23.35 -14.22 3.44
N ILE A 172 -22.28 -14.98 3.37
CA ILE A 172 -21.25 -15.03 4.38
C ILE A 172 -19.95 -14.54 3.73
N ASN A 173 -19.40 -13.42 4.17
CA ASN A 173 -18.10 -12.92 3.76
C ASN A 173 -17.04 -13.34 4.77
N ILE A 174 -16.02 -14.07 4.32
CA ILE A 174 -14.95 -14.56 5.15
C ILE A 174 -13.64 -13.99 4.66
N ALA A 175 -12.95 -13.26 5.53
CA ALA A 175 -11.57 -12.87 5.33
C ALA A 175 -10.65 -13.92 5.98
N PHE A 176 -9.54 -14.24 5.34
CA PHE A 176 -8.51 -15.16 5.82
C PHE A 176 -7.16 -14.82 5.20
N VAL A 177 -6.13 -15.47 5.65
CA VAL A 177 -4.79 -15.37 5.07
C VAL A 177 -4.46 -16.66 4.36
N VAL A 178 -3.95 -16.55 3.14
CA VAL A 178 -3.31 -17.65 2.42
C VAL A 178 -1.81 -17.55 2.66
N GLU A 179 -1.26 -18.58 3.30
CA GLU A 179 0.18 -18.68 3.60
C GLU A 179 0.96 -19.08 2.33
N THR A 180 2.27 -18.95 2.36
CA THR A 180 3.17 -19.33 1.26
C THR A 180 3.13 -20.84 0.93
N ASP A 181 2.69 -21.68 1.89
CA ASP A 181 2.48 -23.10 1.67
C ASP A 181 1.04 -23.44 1.20
N GLY A 182 0.22 -22.42 0.92
CA GLY A 182 -1.17 -22.55 0.50
C GLY A 182 -2.16 -22.90 1.62
N SER A 183 -1.71 -23.01 2.88
CA SER A 183 -2.62 -23.20 4.02
C SER A 183 -3.38 -21.91 4.34
N LEU A 184 -4.59 -22.06 4.89
CA LEU A 184 -5.44 -20.93 5.27
C LEU A 184 -5.34 -20.69 6.77
N LYS A 185 -5.19 -19.42 7.18
CA LYS A 185 -5.11 -18.98 8.58
C LYS A 185 -5.90 -17.68 8.82
N ASP A 186 -5.97 -17.27 10.08
CA ASP A 186 -6.51 -15.98 10.53
C ASP A 186 -7.93 -15.69 10.00
N PHE A 187 -8.80 -16.69 10.08
CA PHE A 187 -10.18 -16.56 9.62
C PHE A 187 -10.97 -15.51 10.41
N LYS A 188 -11.69 -14.66 9.69
CA LYS A 188 -12.59 -13.66 10.24
C LYS A 188 -13.87 -13.56 9.43
N ILE A 189 -15.03 -13.80 10.05
CA ILE A 189 -16.32 -13.47 9.46
C ILE A 189 -16.48 -11.95 9.47
N THR A 190 -16.59 -11.35 8.28
CA THR A 190 -16.82 -9.91 8.12
C THR A 190 -18.28 -9.57 7.91
N GLU A 191 -19.06 -10.54 7.39
CA GLU A 191 -20.52 -10.51 7.26
C GLU A 191 -21.02 -11.95 7.39
N GLY A 192 -22.05 -12.20 8.19
CA GLY A 192 -22.54 -13.55 8.46
C GLY A 192 -24.06 -13.63 8.37
N ILE A 193 -24.61 -14.85 8.39
CA ILE A 193 -26.05 -15.12 8.41
C ILE A 193 -26.50 -15.35 9.86
N ASN A 194 -26.00 -16.40 10.49
CA ASN A 194 -26.21 -16.74 11.91
C ASN A 194 -25.02 -17.60 12.37
N TYR A 195 -24.99 -17.91 13.68
CA TYR A 195 -23.87 -18.63 14.28
C TYR A 195 -23.58 -19.97 13.59
N ASP A 196 -24.61 -20.82 13.42
CA ASP A 196 -24.43 -22.18 12.89
C ASP A 196 -23.94 -22.18 11.44
N MET A 197 -24.52 -21.30 10.60
CA MET A 197 -24.12 -21.14 9.20
C MET A 197 -22.69 -20.59 9.08
N ASN A 198 -22.32 -19.67 9.97
CA ASN A 198 -20.97 -19.11 10.00
C ASN A 198 -19.93 -20.16 10.42
N VAL A 199 -20.22 -20.97 11.43
CA VAL A 199 -19.35 -22.07 11.88
C VAL A 199 -19.16 -23.11 10.76
N GLU A 200 -20.27 -23.47 10.06
CA GLU A 200 -20.19 -24.41 8.95
C GLU A 200 -19.34 -23.86 7.78
N ALA A 201 -19.47 -22.57 7.46
CA ALA A 201 -18.65 -21.94 6.43
C ALA A 201 -17.15 -21.95 6.80
N LEU A 202 -16.82 -21.68 8.06
CA LEU A 202 -15.44 -21.79 8.56
C LEU A 202 -14.94 -23.23 8.49
N ARG A 203 -15.77 -24.22 8.88
CA ARG A 203 -15.42 -25.65 8.79
C ARG A 203 -15.07 -26.05 7.34
N VAL A 204 -15.86 -25.61 6.37
CA VAL A 204 -15.62 -25.89 4.96
C VAL A 204 -14.30 -25.30 4.48
N LEU A 205 -14.03 -24.02 4.83
CA LEU A 205 -12.76 -23.39 4.47
C LEU A 205 -11.56 -24.02 5.17
N PHE A 206 -11.68 -24.35 6.46
CA PHE A 206 -10.62 -24.98 7.23
C PHE A 206 -10.19 -26.33 6.64
N ASN A 207 -11.14 -27.09 6.09
CA ASN A 207 -10.90 -28.39 5.44
C ASN A 207 -10.67 -28.27 3.92
N SER A 208 -10.50 -27.08 3.38
CA SER A 208 -10.24 -26.93 1.94
C SER A 208 -8.86 -27.46 1.57
N PRO A 209 -8.67 -27.91 0.33
CA PRO A 209 -7.33 -28.19 -0.17
C PRO A 209 -6.45 -26.94 -0.05
N ARG A 210 -5.13 -27.14 -0.11
CA ARG A 210 -4.19 -26.02 -0.15
C ARG A 210 -4.45 -25.15 -1.37
N TRP A 211 -4.45 -23.86 -1.15
CA TRP A 211 -4.60 -22.86 -2.21
C TRP A 211 -3.27 -22.64 -2.93
N ILE A 212 -3.34 -22.13 -4.15
CA ILE A 212 -2.18 -21.59 -4.85
C ILE A 212 -1.84 -20.27 -4.15
N PRO A 213 -0.62 -20.11 -3.60
CA PRO A 213 -0.23 -18.90 -2.90
C PRO A 213 -0.29 -17.66 -3.80
N GLY A 214 -0.61 -16.53 -3.21
CA GLY A 214 -0.42 -15.24 -3.87
C GLY A 214 1.06 -14.90 -4.01
N LYS A 215 1.38 -13.98 -4.91
CA LYS A 215 2.74 -13.48 -5.08
C LYS A 215 2.77 -11.98 -4.94
N VAL A 216 3.87 -11.50 -4.36
CA VAL A 216 4.24 -10.08 -4.34
C VAL A 216 5.63 -10.00 -4.92
N ASP A 217 5.78 -9.20 -5.98
CA ASP A 217 7.05 -9.00 -6.65
C ASP A 217 7.71 -10.32 -7.11
N GLY A 218 6.88 -11.20 -7.71
CA GLY A 218 7.27 -12.50 -8.22
C GLY A 218 7.52 -13.60 -7.18
N LYS A 219 7.59 -13.27 -5.88
CA LYS A 219 7.83 -14.22 -4.78
C LYS A 219 6.51 -14.60 -4.11
N GLU A 220 6.36 -15.87 -3.74
CA GLU A 220 5.23 -16.30 -2.93
C GLU A 220 5.18 -15.51 -1.62
N ALA A 221 3.99 -15.03 -1.28
CA ALA A 221 3.78 -14.16 -0.15
C ALA A 221 2.54 -14.56 0.65
N ARG A 222 2.58 -14.25 1.93
CA ARG A 222 1.44 -14.34 2.83
C ARG A 222 0.43 -13.25 2.47
N VAL A 223 -0.73 -13.63 1.95
CA VAL A 223 -1.71 -12.69 1.39
C VAL A 223 -3.05 -12.78 2.11
N LYS A 224 -3.58 -11.64 2.55
CA LYS A 224 -4.99 -11.55 3.00
C LYS A 224 -5.92 -11.65 1.80
N TYR A 225 -6.93 -12.50 1.93
CA TYR A 225 -7.95 -12.71 0.92
C TYR A 225 -9.34 -12.69 1.54
N SER A 226 -10.34 -12.39 0.75
CA SER A 226 -11.73 -12.42 1.21
C SER A 226 -12.62 -13.00 0.13
N ILE A 227 -13.55 -13.86 0.53
CA ILE A 227 -14.43 -14.54 -0.40
C ILE A 227 -15.87 -14.58 0.11
N PRO A 228 -16.86 -14.31 -0.75
CA PRO A 228 -18.27 -14.48 -0.40
C PRO A 228 -18.74 -15.93 -0.64
N ILE A 229 -19.51 -16.47 0.30
CA ILE A 229 -20.26 -17.70 0.15
C ILE A 229 -21.74 -17.35 0.20
N THR A 230 -22.47 -17.59 -0.90
CA THR A 230 -23.91 -17.30 -0.99
C THR A 230 -24.70 -18.60 -0.81
N ILE A 231 -25.58 -18.62 0.19
CA ILE A 231 -26.48 -19.73 0.49
C ILE A 231 -27.88 -19.36 -0.04
N ARG A 232 -28.43 -20.23 -0.89
CA ARG A 232 -29.70 -20.00 -1.58
C ARG A 232 -30.81 -20.92 -1.09
#